data_a249448e7fd1ecee29980ee9f58ca84d
#
_entry.id   a249448e7fd1ecee29980ee9f58ca84d
#
_cell.length_a   1.000
_cell.length_b   1.000
_cell.length_c   1.000
_cell.angle_alpha   90.00
_cell.angle_beta   90.00
_cell.angle_gamma   90.00
#
_symmetry.space_group_name_H-M   'P 1'
#
loop_
_entity.id
_entity.type
_entity.pdbx_description
1 polymer ?
#
loop_
_entity_poly.entity_id
_entity_poly.type
_entity_poly.pdbx_seq_one_letter_code
_entity_poly.pdbx_strand_id
1 'polypeptide(L)'
;QFASSAASDVYKRQVIGTTIGMIPGVGQVVAAFVGYAAAKNSSKNPEKFGKGELEGIAAPEAANNAVNGPTLVPLLTLGIPGDNVTAILLGAFVAHGLRPGPELMSEQGSIVFAILLCMLLANVLFLILGYFTMPIFSKVVTIKKSYLIPLTIIFAFAGSFVFRHNPADLY
;
A
#
# COMPACT_ATOMS: atom_id res chain seq x y z
N GLN A 1 23.18 -17.92 -1.76
CA GLN A 1 22.05 -18.51 -2.53
C GLN A 1 20.66 -18.06 -2.03
N PHE A 2 20.48 -17.94 -0.69
CA PHE A 2 19.20 -17.52 -0.10
C PHE A 2 18.82 -16.07 -0.49
N ALA A 3 19.76 -15.13 -0.42
CA ALA A 3 19.53 -13.74 -0.77
C ALA A 3 19.24 -13.53 -2.27
N SER A 4 19.84 -14.33 -3.15
CA SER A 4 19.65 -14.24 -4.59
C SER A 4 18.28 -14.75 -5.05
N SER A 5 17.77 -15.83 -4.44
CA SER A 5 16.44 -16.35 -4.77
C SER A 5 15.34 -15.41 -4.23
N ALA A 6 15.48 -14.92 -3.00
CA ALA A 6 14.54 -13.99 -2.39
C ALA A 6 14.47 -12.67 -3.19
N ALA A 7 15.61 -12.14 -3.65
CA ALA A 7 15.63 -10.94 -4.48
C ALA A 7 14.88 -11.15 -5.81
N SER A 8 15.12 -12.28 -6.52
CA SER A 8 14.44 -12.57 -7.77
C SER A 8 12.92 -12.70 -7.60
N ASP A 9 12.49 -13.25 -6.47
CA ASP A 9 11.08 -13.40 -6.15
C ASP A 9 10.41 -12.06 -5.79
N VAL A 10 11.12 -11.17 -5.09
CA VAL A 10 10.66 -9.80 -4.85
C VAL A 10 10.39 -9.06 -6.16
N TYR A 11 11.32 -9.10 -7.13
CA TYR A 11 11.12 -8.46 -8.44
C TYR A 11 9.90 -9.01 -9.19
N LYS A 12 9.71 -10.33 -9.18
CA LYS A 12 8.50 -10.93 -9.81
C LYS A 12 7.21 -10.41 -9.17
N ARG A 13 7.19 -10.23 -7.84
CA ARG A 13 6.02 -9.71 -7.12
C ARG A 13 5.82 -8.21 -7.37
N GLN A 14 6.90 -7.47 -7.57
CA GLN A 14 6.82 -6.07 -7.99
C GLN A 14 6.16 -5.93 -9.38
N VAL A 15 6.47 -6.81 -10.34
CA VAL A 15 5.80 -6.83 -11.65
C VAL A 15 4.29 -7.08 -11.48
N ILE A 16 3.90 -8.03 -10.61
CA ILE A 16 2.49 -8.30 -10.31
C ILE A 16 1.82 -7.04 -9.72
N GLY A 17 2.43 -6.44 -8.70
CA GLY A 17 1.90 -5.23 -8.07
C GLY A 17 1.79 -4.06 -9.04
N THR A 18 2.80 -3.83 -9.87
CA THR A 18 2.81 -2.80 -10.91
C THR A 18 1.66 -2.99 -11.90
N THR A 19 1.46 -4.22 -12.38
CA THR A 19 0.39 -4.53 -13.34
C THR A 19 -0.99 -4.32 -12.73
N ILE A 20 -1.19 -4.80 -11.50
CA ILE A 20 -2.46 -4.65 -10.77
C ILE A 20 -2.73 -3.17 -10.45
N GLY A 21 -1.70 -2.41 -10.07
CA GLY A 21 -1.83 -0.99 -9.75
C GLY A 21 -2.31 -0.12 -10.92
N MET A 22 -2.05 -0.52 -12.15
CA MET A 22 -2.55 0.17 -13.34
C MET A 22 -4.03 -0.07 -13.60
N ILE A 23 -4.65 -1.05 -12.94
CA ILE A 23 -6.07 -1.38 -13.11
C ILE A 23 -6.90 -0.58 -12.11
N PRO A 24 -7.77 0.35 -12.57
CA PRO A 24 -8.60 1.15 -11.68
C PRO A 24 -9.46 0.30 -10.73
N GLY A 25 -9.48 0.68 -9.44
CA GLY A 25 -10.35 0.07 -8.44
C GLY A 25 -9.90 -1.28 -7.88
N VAL A 26 -8.82 -1.88 -8.38
CA VAL A 26 -8.32 -3.19 -7.89
C VAL A 26 -7.51 -3.03 -6.59
N GLY A 27 -6.56 -2.11 -6.59
CA GLY A 27 -5.87 -1.65 -5.40
C GLY A 27 -4.85 -2.61 -4.78
N GLN A 28 -4.28 -2.14 -3.68
CA GLN A 28 -3.15 -2.76 -2.99
C GLN A 28 -3.49 -4.13 -2.36
N VAL A 29 -4.70 -4.26 -1.83
CA VAL A 29 -5.12 -5.50 -1.13
C VAL A 29 -5.11 -6.69 -2.08
N VAL A 30 -5.67 -6.52 -3.28
CA VAL A 30 -5.68 -7.58 -4.29
C VAL A 30 -4.26 -7.92 -4.74
N ALA A 31 -3.41 -6.92 -4.94
CA ALA A 31 -2.01 -7.14 -5.30
C ALA A 31 -1.26 -7.95 -4.23
N ALA A 32 -1.47 -7.66 -2.95
CA ALA A 32 -0.88 -8.41 -1.85
C ALA A 32 -1.33 -9.90 -1.86
N PHE A 33 -2.62 -10.17 -2.03
CA PHE A 33 -3.14 -11.54 -2.11
C PHE A 33 -2.62 -12.30 -3.34
N VAL A 34 -2.60 -11.67 -4.50
CA VAL A 34 -2.07 -12.28 -5.73
C VAL A 34 -0.57 -12.52 -5.60
N GLY A 35 0.18 -11.56 -5.02
CA GLY A 35 1.60 -11.70 -4.71
C GLY A 35 1.88 -12.88 -3.79
N TYR A 36 1.11 -13.01 -2.70
CA TYR A 36 1.19 -14.14 -1.79
C TYR A 36 0.89 -15.47 -2.46
N ALA A 37 -0.24 -15.56 -3.19
CA ALA A 37 -0.64 -16.78 -3.88
C ALA A 37 0.39 -17.22 -4.93
N ALA A 38 0.90 -16.25 -5.70
CA ALA A 38 1.92 -16.52 -6.70
C ALA A 38 3.25 -16.98 -6.07
N ALA A 39 3.63 -16.41 -4.90
CA ALA A 39 4.81 -16.86 -4.15
C ALA A 39 4.62 -18.29 -3.65
N LYS A 40 3.50 -18.55 -2.99
CA LYS A 40 3.21 -19.88 -2.46
C LYS A 40 3.21 -20.96 -3.53
N ASN A 41 2.62 -20.68 -4.70
CA ASN A 41 2.54 -21.62 -5.82
C ASN A 41 3.91 -21.89 -6.48
N SER A 42 4.83 -20.92 -6.44
CA SER A 42 6.17 -21.05 -7.03
C SER A 42 7.24 -21.47 -6.01
N SER A 43 6.91 -21.50 -4.73
CA SER A 43 7.85 -21.87 -3.67
C SER A 43 8.17 -23.36 -3.66
N LYS A 44 9.40 -23.67 -3.25
CA LYS A 44 9.83 -25.06 -3.01
C LYS A 44 9.25 -25.67 -1.73
N ASN A 45 8.74 -24.81 -0.82
CA ASN A 45 8.20 -25.22 0.47
C ASN A 45 6.83 -24.55 0.74
N PRO A 46 5.80 -24.80 -0.08
CA PRO A 46 4.52 -24.10 0.04
C PRO A 46 3.78 -24.39 1.37
N GLU A 47 4.11 -25.52 2.02
CA GLU A 47 3.54 -25.92 3.31
C GLU A 47 4.04 -25.08 4.50
N LYS A 48 5.12 -24.29 4.33
CA LYS A 48 5.66 -23.38 5.35
C LYS A 48 4.98 -22.01 5.34
N PHE A 49 4.23 -21.71 4.28
CA PHE A 49 3.47 -20.46 4.20
C PHE A 49 2.39 -20.43 5.30
N GLY A 50 2.31 -19.30 5.99
CA GLY A 50 1.46 -19.15 7.18
C GLY A 50 2.07 -19.69 8.48
N LYS A 51 3.30 -20.24 8.44
CA LYS A 51 4.02 -20.79 9.60
C LYS A 51 5.35 -20.09 9.87
N GLY A 52 5.50 -18.84 9.42
CA GLY A 52 6.71 -18.04 9.64
C GLY A 52 7.70 -18.05 8.46
N GLU A 53 7.31 -18.53 7.28
CA GLU A 53 8.13 -18.42 6.08
C GLU A 53 8.28 -16.95 5.66
N LEU A 54 9.53 -16.50 5.53
CA LEU A 54 9.84 -15.10 5.19
C LEU A 54 9.33 -14.70 3.81
N GLU A 55 9.35 -15.61 2.85
CA GLU A 55 8.79 -15.37 1.52
C GLU A 55 7.29 -15.06 1.58
N GLY A 56 6.56 -15.68 2.53
CA GLY A 56 5.15 -15.43 2.76
C GLY A 56 4.83 -14.05 3.33
N ILE A 57 5.85 -13.29 3.77
CA ILE A 57 5.73 -11.88 4.19
C ILE A 57 6.28 -10.97 3.09
N ALA A 58 7.47 -11.27 2.59
CA ALA A 58 8.15 -10.42 1.62
C ALA A 58 7.39 -10.30 0.29
N ALA A 59 6.75 -11.37 -0.16
CA ALA A 59 6.07 -11.38 -1.45
C ALA A 59 4.80 -10.50 -1.49
N PRO A 60 3.85 -10.62 -0.55
CA PRO A 60 2.69 -9.73 -0.52
C PRO A 60 3.08 -8.27 -0.24
N GLU A 61 4.08 -8.01 0.60
CA GLU A 61 4.57 -6.67 0.87
C GLU A 61 5.23 -6.04 -0.37
N ALA A 62 6.02 -6.81 -1.11
CA ALA A 62 6.62 -6.33 -2.35
C ALA A 62 5.55 -6.00 -3.41
N ALA A 63 4.53 -6.84 -3.55
CA ALA A 63 3.43 -6.59 -4.46
C ALA A 63 2.58 -5.38 -4.03
N ASN A 64 2.27 -5.27 -2.74
CA ASN A 64 1.54 -4.15 -2.16
C ASN A 64 2.24 -2.81 -2.40
N ASN A 65 3.52 -2.72 -2.08
CA ASN A 65 4.30 -1.50 -2.27
C ASN A 65 4.47 -1.12 -3.75
N ALA A 66 4.57 -2.10 -4.63
CA ALA A 66 4.71 -1.88 -6.07
C ALA A 66 3.45 -1.30 -6.74
N VAL A 67 2.30 -1.33 -6.06
CA VAL A 67 1.05 -0.71 -6.54
C VAL A 67 1.09 0.81 -6.45
N ASN A 68 1.80 1.39 -5.47
CA ASN A 68 1.71 2.82 -5.12
C ASN A 68 2.02 3.78 -6.27
N GLY A 69 3.03 3.49 -7.08
CA GLY A 69 3.34 4.30 -8.27
C GLY A 69 2.30 4.14 -9.39
N PRO A 70 2.08 2.90 -9.82
CA PRO A 70 1.16 2.59 -10.92
C PRO A 70 -0.29 3.04 -10.73
N THR A 71 -0.82 3.12 -9.49
CA THR A 71 -2.17 3.65 -9.22
C THR A 71 -2.33 5.13 -9.55
N LEU A 72 -1.22 5.88 -9.61
CA LEU A 72 -1.25 7.26 -10.08
C LEU A 72 -1.46 7.38 -11.59
N VAL A 73 -1.14 6.33 -12.36
CA VAL A 73 -1.31 6.37 -13.82
C VAL A 73 -2.78 6.62 -14.19
N PRO A 74 -3.75 5.75 -13.82
CA PRO A 74 -5.15 6.02 -14.12
C PRO A 74 -5.68 7.28 -13.42
N LEU A 75 -5.21 7.61 -12.22
CA LEU A 75 -5.61 8.82 -11.54
C LEU A 75 -5.24 10.08 -12.32
N LEU A 76 -3.96 10.21 -12.70
CA LEU A 76 -3.45 11.43 -13.34
C LEU A 76 -3.85 11.54 -14.81
N THR A 77 -4.01 10.40 -15.51
CA THR A 77 -4.33 10.39 -16.95
C THR A 77 -5.83 10.34 -17.25
N LEU A 78 -6.60 9.64 -16.45
CA LEU A 78 -8.04 9.43 -16.68
C LEU A 78 -8.93 10.09 -15.61
N GLY A 79 -8.34 10.54 -14.51
CA GLY A 79 -9.11 11.03 -13.35
C GLY A 79 -9.84 9.91 -12.60
N ILE A 80 -9.42 8.66 -12.76
CA ILE A 80 -10.06 7.50 -12.15
C ILE A 80 -9.13 6.95 -11.07
N PRO A 81 -9.55 6.91 -9.78
CA PRO A 81 -8.72 6.42 -8.71
C PRO A 81 -8.50 4.89 -8.83
N GLY A 82 -7.26 4.45 -8.60
CA GLY A 82 -6.89 3.04 -8.62
C GLY A 82 -7.21 2.30 -7.31
N ASP A 83 -7.30 3.05 -6.20
CA ASP A 83 -7.55 2.53 -4.86
C ASP A 83 -8.13 3.59 -3.93
N ASN A 84 -8.34 3.24 -2.65
CA ASN A 84 -8.88 4.15 -1.65
C ASN A 84 -7.97 5.36 -1.38
N VAL A 85 -6.64 5.18 -1.43
CA VAL A 85 -5.68 6.26 -1.19
C VAL A 85 -5.71 7.26 -2.33
N THR A 86 -5.70 6.78 -3.56
CA THR A 86 -5.82 7.63 -4.75
C THR A 86 -7.19 8.28 -4.89
N ALA A 87 -8.25 7.69 -4.33
CA ALA A 87 -9.57 8.34 -4.24
C ALA A 87 -9.55 9.55 -3.31
N ILE A 88 -8.87 9.46 -2.16
CA ILE A 88 -8.68 10.60 -1.25
C ILE A 88 -7.81 11.66 -1.92
N LEU A 89 -6.76 11.24 -2.62
CA LEU A 89 -5.86 12.13 -3.35
C LEU A 89 -6.59 12.87 -4.47
N LEU A 90 -7.51 12.21 -5.17
CA LEU A 90 -8.40 12.83 -6.16
C LEU A 90 -9.22 13.95 -5.53
N GLY A 91 -9.81 13.70 -4.36
CA GLY A 91 -10.55 14.72 -3.61
C GLY A 91 -9.67 15.93 -3.24
N ALA A 92 -8.43 15.68 -2.81
CA ALA A 92 -7.47 16.74 -2.51
C ALA A 92 -7.11 17.55 -3.78
N PHE A 93 -6.89 16.91 -4.91
CA PHE A 93 -6.62 17.60 -6.18
C PHE A 93 -7.78 18.51 -6.58
N VAL A 94 -9.01 18.01 -6.52
CA VAL A 94 -10.21 18.80 -6.85
C VAL A 94 -10.36 19.98 -5.89
N ALA A 95 -10.10 19.81 -4.58
CA ALA A 95 -10.16 20.87 -3.59
C ALA A 95 -9.12 21.98 -3.85
N HIS A 96 -7.98 21.66 -4.47
CA HIS A 96 -6.96 22.60 -4.89
C HIS A 96 -7.15 23.13 -6.33
N GLY A 97 -8.29 22.85 -6.95
CA GLY A 97 -8.60 23.31 -8.31
C GLY A 97 -7.88 22.54 -9.42
N LEU A 98 -7.21 21.43 -9.09
CA LEU A 98 -6.60 20.55 -10.06
C LEU A 98 -7.65 19.58 -10.62
N ARG A 99 -7.64 19.38 -11.93
CA ARG A 99 -8.54 18.41 -12.60
C ARG A 99 -7.72 17.26 -13.16
N PRO A 100 -7.58 16.14 -12.41
CA PRO A 100 -6.91 14.96 -12.94
C PRO A 100 -7.58 14.46 -14.21
N GLY A 101 -6.76 14.15 -15.20
CA GLY A 101 -7.21 13.78 -16.54
C GLY A 101 -6.17 14.14 -17.60
N PRO A 102 -6.49 13.97 -18.90
CA PRO A 102 -5.55 14.23 -19.99
C PRO A 102 -4.99 15.67 -19.99
N GLU A 103 -5.80 16.65 -19.57
CA GLU A 103 -5.44 18.07 -19.53
C GLU A 103 -4.41 18.39 -18.45
N LEU A 104 -4.40 17.65 -17.34
CA LEU A 104 -3.47 17.88 -16.24
C LEU A 104 -2.00 17.75 -16.69
N MET A 105 -1.72 16.76 -17.55
CA MET A 105 -0.37 16.55 -18.07
C MET A 105 0.07 17.64 -19.04
N SER A 106 -0.84 18.15 -19.87
CA SER A 106 -0.53 19.16 -20.89
C SER A 106 -0.48 20.58 -20.32
N GLU A 107 -1.38 20.92 -19.40
CA GLU A 107 -1.49 22.28 -18.86
C GLU A 107 -0.70 22.49 -17.57
N GLN A 108 -0.59 21.46 -16.75
CA GLN A 108 0.00 21.54 -15.40
C GLN A 108 1.07 20.46 -15.16
N GLY A 109 1.82 20.09 -16.18
CA GLY A 109 2.86 19.07 -16.11
C GLY A 109 3.90 19.30 -15.01
N SER A 110 4.22 20.55 -14.69
CA SER A 110 5.13 20.87 -13.57
C SER A 110 4.60 20.40 -12.21
N ILE A 111 3.28 20.45 -11.99
CA ILE A 111 2.65 19.95 -10.76
C ILE A 111 2.72 18.43 -10.73
N VAL A 112 2.48 17.76 -11.85
CA VAL A 112 2.60 16.30 -11.95
C VAL A 112 4.02 15.85 -11.63
N PHE A 113 5.04 16.52 -12.19
CA PHE A 113 6.43 16.22 -11.85
C PHE A 113 6.75 16.47 -10.38
N ALA A 114 6.22 17.54 -9.78
CA ALA A 114 6.40 17.82 -8.35
C ALA A 114 5.79 16.69 -7.50
N ILE A 115 4.59 16.20 -7.84
CA ILE A 115 3.94 15.07 -7.16
C ILE A 115 4.81 13.82 -7.24
N LEU A 116 5.33 13.47 -8.41
CA LEU A 116 6.19 12.30 -8.60
C LEU A 116 7.50 12.42 -7.81
N LEU A 117 8.12 13.61 -7.79
CA LEU A 117 9.33 13.87 -7.00
C LEU A 117 9.05 13.79 -5.50
N CYS A 118 7.93 14.36 -5.03
CA CYS A 118 7.51 14.26 -3.63
C CYS A 118 7.28 12.79 -3.23
N MET A 119 6.68 11.99 -4.11
CA MET A 119 6.47 10.57 -3.86
C MET A 119 7.80 9.80 -3.79
N LEU A 120 8.75 10.10 -4.68
CA LEU A 120 10.10 9.53 -4.62
C LEU A 120 10.79 9.88 -3.30
N LEU A 121 10.76 11.15 -2.91
CA LEU A 121 11.33 11.61 -1.64
C LEU A 121 10.65 10.96 -0.44
N ALA A 122 9.32 10.85 -0.47
CA ALA A 122 8.55 10.19 0.59
C ALA A 122 8.96 8.71 0.75
N ASN A 123 9.21 7.98 -0.35
CA ASN A 123 9.70 6.59 -0.29
C ASN A 123 11.10 6.50 0.36
N VAL A 124 12.01 7.42 0.04
CA VAL A 124 13.33 7.47 0.67
C VAL A 124 13.21 7.77 2.17
N LEU A 125 12.40 8.77 2.53
CA LEU A 125 12.17 9.10 3.95
C LEU A 125 11.49 7.94 4.68
N PHE A 126 10.53 7.26 4.06
CA PHE A 126 9.86 6.10 4.64
C PHE A 126 10.83 4.95 4.91
N LEU A 127 11.79 4.70 4.01
CA LEU A 127 12.83 3.70 4.22
C LEU A 127 13.70 4.05 5.43
N ILE A 128 14.16 5.31 5.51
CA ILE A 128 14.98 5.79 6.62
C ILE A 128 14.23 5.70 7.96
N LEU A 129 13.01 6.26 8.00
CA LEU A 129 12.18 6.23 9.20
C LEU A 129 11.83 4.80 9.61
N GLY A 130 11.48 3.95 8.65
CA GLY A 130 11.19 2.54 8.88
C GLY A 130 12.36 1.81 9.53
N TYR A 131 13.58 2.04 9.03
CA TYR A 131 14.77 1.44 9.60
C TYR A 131 14.99 1.83 11.06
N PHE A 132 14.86 3.11 11.40
CA PHE A 132 15.04 3.58 12.77
C PHE A 132 13.88 3.22 13.70
N THR A 133 12.66 3.11 13.19
CA THR A 133 11.47 2.80 14.00
C THR A 133 11.20 1.31 14.15
N MET A 134 11.77 0.47 13.29
CA MET A 134 11.60 -0.99 13.32
C MET A 134 11.84 -1.62 14.72
N PRO A 135 12.90 -1.27 15.48
CA PRO A 135 13.11 -1.83 16.82
C PRO A 135 12.00 -1.44 17.83
N ILE A 136 11.36 -0.28 17.62
CA ILE A 136 10.26 0.19 18.47
C ILE A 136 9.00 -0.63 18.16
N PHE A 137 8.64 -0.74 16.90
CA PHE A 137 7.47 -1.49 16.45
C PHE A 137 7.59 -2.99 16.74
N SER A 138 8.79 -3.57 16.66
CA SER A 138 9.00 -4.98 17.01
C SER A 138 8.64 -5.28 18.48
N LYS A 139 8.80 -4.31 19.38
CA LYS A 139 8.37 -4.45 20.78
C LYS A 139 6.85 -4.48 20.93
N VAL A 140 6.12 -3.76 20.08
CA VAL A 140 4.65 -3.75 20.10
C VAL A 140 4.09 -5.12 19.76
N VAL A 141 4.72 -5.85 18.84
CA VAL A 141 4.29 -7.20 18.45
C VAL A 141 4.44 -8.21 19.59
N THR A 142 5.30 -7.94 20.58
CA THR A 142 5.47 -8.80 21.75
C THR A 142 4.38 -8.62 22.83
N ILE A 143 3.54 -7.59 22.68
CA ILE A 143 2.41 -7.37 23.61
C ILE A 143 1.39 -8.50 23.48
N LYS A 144 0.93 -9.00 24.61
CA LYS A 144 -0.07 -10.09 24.65
C LYS A 144 -1.33 -9.68 23.88
N LYS A 145 -1.81 -10.56 23.01
CA LYS A 145 -3.03 -10.35 22.21
C LYS A 145 -4.25 -9.96 23.03
N SER A 146 -4.32 -10.41 24.29
CA SER A 146 -5.39 -10.06 25.24
C SER A 146 -5.52 -8.56 25.53
N TYR A 147 -4.44 -7.78 25.36
CA TYR A 147 -4.46 -6.32 25.48
C TYR A 147 -4.64 -5.64 24.14
N LEU A 148 -4.02 -6.19 23.08
CA LEU A 148 -4.07 -5.60 21.74
C LEU A 148 -5.48 -5.63 21.15
N ILE A 149 -6.21 -6.74 21.30
CA ILE A 149 -7.54 -6.87 20.70
C ILE A 149 -8.54 -5.85 21.27
N PRO A 150 -8.72 -5.72 22.59
CA PRO A 150 -9.62 -4.69 23.15
C PRO A 150 -9.20 -3.27 22.77
N LEU A 151 -7.90 -2.99 22.82
CA LEU A 151 -7.37 -1.67 22.45
C LEU A 151 -7.66 -1.32 20.99
N THR A 152 -7.46 -2.27 20.08
CA THR A 152 -7.77 -2.09 18.65
C THR A 152 -9.26 -1.82 18.44
N ILE A 153 -10.13 -2.56 19.14
CA ILE A 153 -11.58 -2.37 19.07
C ILE A 153 -11.97 -0.97 19.56
N ILE A 154 -11.43 -0.53 20.70
CA ILE A 154 -11.70 0.80 21.25
C ILE A 154 -11.27 1.89 20.24
N PHE A 155 -10.07 1.79 19.67
CA PHE A 155 -9.60 2.76 18.68
C PHE A 155 -10.41 2.73 17.37
N ALA A 156 -10.88 1.55 16.94
CA ALA A 156 -11.74 1.44 15.76
C ALA A 156 -13.08 2.16 15.99
N PHE A 157 -13.73 1.93 17.12
CA PHE A 157 -14.96 2.62 17.49
C PHE A 157 -14.76 4.13 17.64
N ALA A 158 -13.71 4.55 18.36
CA ALA A 158 -13.40 5.96 18.55
C ALA A 158 -13.12 6.65 17.18
N GLY A 159 -12.35 6.00 16.30
CA GLY A 159 -12.05 6.52 14.97
C GLY A 159 -13.30 6.64 14.09
N SER A 160 -14.18 5.65 14.10
CA SER A 160 -15.46 5.70 13.38
C SER A 160 -16.34 6.86 13.86
N PHE A 161 -16.48 7.02 15.18
CA PHE A 161 -17.25 8.12 15.77
C PHE A 161 -16.69 9.50 15.43
N VAL A 162 -15.36 9.68 15.53
CA VAL A 162 -14.69 10.96 15.22
C VAL A 162 -14.85 11.35 13.76
N PHE A 163 -14.86 10.37 12.85
CA PHE A 163 -14.94 10.63 11.41
C PHE A 163 -16.30 11.20 10.98
N ARG A 164 -17.41 10.72 11.53
CA ARG A 164 -18.76 11.12 11.12
C ARG A 164 -19.56 11.85 12.18
N HIS A 165 -19.12 11.86 13.43
CA HIS A 165 -19.85 12.38 14.59
C HIS A 165 -21.30 11.82 14.72
N ASN A 166 -21.54 10.61 14.17
CA ASN A 166 -22.85 9.97 14.20
C ASN A 166 -22.81 8.72 15.07
N PRO A 167 -23.59 8.67 16.18
CA PRO A 167 -23.65 7.50 17.04
C PRO A 167 -24.15 6.23 16.35
N ALA A 168 -24.91 6.35 15.24
CA ALA A 168 -25.41 5.21 14.48
C ALA A 168 -24.31 4.41 13.76
N ASP A 169 -23.12 4.96 13.58
CA ASP A 169 -21.98 4.26 12.96
C ASP A 169 -21.28 3.30 13.94
N LEU A 170 -21.77 3.21 15.21
CA LEU A 170 -21.27 2.29 16.22
C LEU A 170 -22.06 0.96 16.28
N TYR A 171 -23.11 0.84 15.49
CA TYR A 171 -23.94 -0.34 15.33
C TYR A 171 -23.71 -0.92 13.93
#